data_3faa86417fdddae19cff52023d62edbd
#
_entry.id   3faa86417fdddae19cff52023d62edbd
#
_cell.length_a   1.000
_cell.length_b   1.000
_cell.length_c   1.000
_cell.angle_alpha   90.00
_cell.angle_beta   90.00
_cell.angle_gamma   90.00
#
_symmetry.space_group_name_H-M   'P 1'
#
loop_
_entity.id
_entity.type
_entity.pdbx_description
1 polymer ?
#
loop_
_entity_poly.entity_id
_entity_poly.type
_entity_poly.pdbx_seq_one_letter_code
_entity_poly.pdbx_strand_id
1 'polypeptide(L)'
;MMKAFKKRGALTHFQILSEISKQDPHLKQKDLAKKLGITIQAVSENIKTLIELGYITSKDGRSPSKITQTGIDKVKKDAISLRKYSDSVLETMNHYKTIWPAIAKEDLKKDDIVGLYMDDGVLYAHKKEENATGVVLDDAEAEMDVSLTNLTGIIDMKVGEVTVINVPTIKDGGSKTCDMDLIKHVYENGTNSGEAIDKIAVAGTVSRAVAKKLGLNIDIEYAAPQATANAARKGLNVLAICVGDMSKAFTRELEKEKIKFNILDGGK
;
A
#
# COMPACT_ATOMS: atom_id res chain seq x y z
N MET A 1 -12.36 -13.83 0.57
CA MET A 1 -13.67 -14.13 1.18
C MET A 1 -13.85 -13.33 2.46
N MET A 2 -14.91 -12.51 2.54
CA MET A 2 -15.17 -11.56 3.65
C MET A 2 -15.43 -12.28 4.97
N LYS A 3 -14.44 -12.28 5.89
CA LYS A 3 -14.53 -12.98 7.19
C LYS A 3 -15.61 -12.41 8.12
N ALA A 4 -15.91 -11.09 8.05
CA ALA A 4 -16.80 -10.38 8.98
C ALA A 4 -18.29 -10.77 8.85
N PHE A 5 -18.76 -11.17 7.67
CA PHE A 5 -20.17 -11.46 7.39
C PHE A 5 -20.45 -12.92 7.04
N LYS A 6 -19.59 -13.84 7.52
CA LYS A 6 -19.78 -15.29 7.29
C LYS A 6 -21.00 -15.89 8.03
N LYS A 7 -21.38 -15.29 9.16
CA LYS A 7 -22.53 -15.77 9.94
C LYS A 7 -23.83 -15.19 9.39
N ARG A 8 -24.86 -16.01 9.31
CA ARG A 8 -26.22 -15.55 8.94
C ARG A 8 -26.63 -14.42 9.88
N GLY A 9 -27.17 -13.33 9.34
CA GLY A 9 -27.58 -12.15 10.10
C GLY A 9 -26.46 -11.13 10.44
N ALA A 10 -25.19 -11.44 10.21
CA ALA A 10 -24.10 -10.53 10.56
C ALA A 10 -24.17 -9.17 9.84
N LEU A 11 -24.62 -9.15 8.57
CA LEU A 11 -24.84 -7.91 7.84
C LEU A 11 -26.00 -7.09 8.45
N THR A 12 -27.09 -7.76 8.82
CA THR A 12 -28.24 -7.12 9.49
C THR A 12 -27.82 -6.53 10.85
N HIS A 13 -27.00 -7.25 11.62
CA HIS A 13 -26.44 -6.74 12.88
C HIS A 13 -25.62 -5.47 12.64
N PHE A 14 -24.72 -5.48 11.64
CA PHE A 14 -23.93 -4.31 11.27
C PHE A 14 -24.81 -3.12 10.87
N GLN A 15 -25.84 -3.34 10.05
CA GLN A 15 -26.78 -2.31 9.62
C GLN A 15 -27.56 -1.71 10.80
N ILE A 16 -28.09 -2.56 11.70
CA ILE A 16 -28.82 -2.10 12.90
C ILE A 16 -27.89 -1.29 13.81
N LEU A 17 -26.68 -1.80 14.10
CA LEU A 17 -25.69 -1.10 14.92
C LEU A 17 -25.27 0.24 14.30
N SER A 18 -25.09 0.28 12.98
CA SER A 18 -24.77 1.50 12.23
C SER A 18 -25.88 2.55 12.35
N GLU A 19 -27.15 2.18 12.26
CA GLU A 19 -28.27 3.10 12.46
C GLU A 19 -28.35 3.59 13.91
N ILE A 20 -28.20 2.71 14.89
CA ILE A 20 -28.22 3.09 16.33
C ILE A 20 -27.01 3.99 16.66
N SER A 21 -25.87 3.81 16.01
CA SER A 21 -24.67 4.63 16.25
C SER A 21 -24.83 6.11 15.86
N LYS A 22 -25.82 6.44 15.02
CA LYS A 22 -26.17 7.82 14.67
C LYS A 22 -26.82 8.60 15.82
N GLN A 23 -27.14 7.91 16.93
CA GLN A 23 -27.71 8.47 18.16
C GLN A 23 -29.00 9.28 17.97
N ASP A 24 -29.82 8.90 16.97
CA ASP A 24 -31.14 9.51 16.79
C ASP A 24 -32.06 9.13 17.96
N PRO A 25 -32.48 10.11 18.81
CA PRO A 25 -33.31 9.84 19.98
C PRO A 25 -34.73 9.39 19.62
N HIS A 26 -35.16 9.58 18.40
CA HIS A 26 -36.48 9.23 17.89
C HIS A 26 -36.52 7.92 17.11
N LEU A 27 -35.37 7.24 16.96
CA LEU A 27 -35.26 6.00 16.20
C LEU A 27 -36.06 4.86 16.84
N LYS A 28 -37.14 4.44 16.20
CA LYS A 28 -38.00 3.33 16.62
C LYS A 28 -37.70 2.06 15.82
N GLN A 29 -38.02 0.91 16.36
CA GLN A 29 -37.89 -0.39 15.66
C GLN A 29 -38.65 -0.42 14.33
N LYS A 30 -39.78 0.28 14.24
CA LYS A 30 -40.54 0.45 12.99
C LYS A 30 -39.71 1.16 11.90
N ASP A 31 -38.95 2.17 12.31
CA ASP A 31 -38.13 2.95 11.37
C ASP A 31 -36.93 2.14 10.88
N LEU A 32 -36.30 1.37 11.77
CA LEU A 32 -35.28 0.39 11.42
C LEU A 32 -35.81 -0.67 10.43
N ALA A 33 -36.99 -1.23 10.72
CA ALA A 33 -37.63 -2.21 9.85
C ALA A 33 -37.84 -1.67 8.43
N LYS A 34 -38.36 -0.43 8.33
CA LYS A 34 -38.57 0.25 7.05
C LYS A 34 -37.25 0.52 6.29
N LYS A 35 -36.24 1.03 7.02
CA LYS A 35 -34.90 1.32 6.42
C LYS A 35 -34.19 0.07 5.91
N LEU A 36 -34.30 -1.04 6.63
CA LEU A 36 -33.58 -2.28 6.34
C LEU A 36 -34.38 -3.25 5.45
N GLY A 37 -35.65 -2.96 5.16
CA GLY A 37 -36.52 -3.83 4.36
C GLY A 37 -36.84 -5.17 5.04
N ILE A 38 -36.89 -5.21 6.37
CA ILE A 38 -37.18 -6.41 7.17
C ILE A 38 -38.39 -6.19 8.08
N THR A 39 -38.91 -7.25 8.68
CA THR A 39 -40.07 -7.15 9.59
C THR A 39 -39.68 -6.53 10.95
N ILE A 40 -40.64 -5.90 11.62
CA ILE A 40 -40.44 -5.35 12.99
C ILE A 40 -40.05 -6.48 13.95
N GLN A 41 -40.61 -7.67 13.77
CA GLN A 41 -40.26 -8.84 14.57
C GLN A 41 -38.77 -9.22 14.38
N ALA A 42 -38.30 -9.27 13.13
CA ALA A 42 -36.89 -9.54 12.85
C ALA A 42 -35.96 -8.48 13.47
N VAL A 43 -36.35 -7.18 13.42
CA VAL A 43 -35.59 -6.13 14.12
C VAL A 43 -35.55 -6.40 15.63
N SER A 44 -36.69 -6.73 16.24
CA SER A 44 -36.77 -7.02 17.67
C SER A 44 -35.88 -8.19 18.12
N GLU A 45 -35.85 -9.27 17.31
CA GLU A 45 -35.01 -10.43 17.57
C GLU A 45 -33.51 -10.09 17.44
N ASN A 46 -33.15 -9.37 16.41
CA ASN A 46 -31.76 -8.90 16.24
C ASN A 46 -31.33 -7.95 17.37
N ILE A 47 -32.19 -7.04 17.82
CA ILE A 47 -31.92 -6.15 18.95
C ILE A 47 -31.67 -6.95 20.22
N LYS A 48 -32.48 -7.98 20.54
CA LYS A 48 -32.25 -8.86 21.68
C LYS A 48 -30.88 -9.51 21.62
N THR A 49 -30.54 -10.09 20.48
CA THR A 49 -29.20 -10.69 20.26
C THR A 49 -28.07 -9.68 20.44
N LEU A 50 -28.24 -8.45 19.95
CA LEU A 50 -27.22 -7.40 20.07
C LEU A 50 -27.05 -6.92 21.52
N ILE A 51 -28.12 -6.96 22.33
CA ILE A 51 -28.08 -6.70 23.79
C ILE A 51 -27.31 -7.83 24.48
N GLU A 52 -27.65 -9.10 24.20
CA GLU A 52 -26.97 -10.28 24.74
C GLU A 52 -25.45 -10.28 24.39
N LEU A 53 -25.10 -9.82 23.22
CA LEU A 53 -23.70 -9.68 22.78
C LEU A 53 -23.00 -8.44 23.38
N GLY A 54 -23.71 -7.60 24.13
CA GLY A 54 -23.17 -6.41 24.78
C GLY A 54 -22.85 -5.25 23.82
N TYR A 55 -23.36 -5.25 22.61
CA TYR A 55 -23.11 -4.17 21.61
C TYR A 55 -24.04 -2.98 21.77
N ILE A 56 -25.21 -3.18 22.36
CA ILE A 56 -26.19 -2.12 22.69
C ILE A 56 -26.76 -2.33 24.08
N THR A 57 -27.27 -1.25 24.67
CA THR A 57 -28.01 -1.25 25.91
C THR A 57 -29.39 -0.66 25.70
N SER A 58 -30.38 -1.17 26.44
CA SER A 58 -31.74 -0.61 26.51
C SER A 58 -32.20 -0.63 27.97
N LYS A 59 -32.71 0.50 28.51
CA LYS A 59 -33.10 0.58 29.91
C LYS A 59 -34.35 -0.21 30.25
N ASP A 60 -35.35 -0.32 29.34
CA ASP A 60 -36.66 -0.94 29.63
C ASP A 60 -37.28 -1.66 28.43
N GLY A 61 -36.50 -2.07 27.42
CA GLY A 61 -37.02 -2.68 26.18
C GLY A 61 -37.93 -1.78 25.33
N ARG A 62 -38.37 -0.63 25.86
CA ARG A 62 -39.19 0.40 25.22
C ARG A 62 -38.43 1.69 24.93
N SER A 63 -37.30 1.91 25.60
CA SER A 63 -36.42 3.09 25.39
C SER A 63 -35.58 2.91 24.15
N PRO A 64 -35.16 4.02 23.48
CA PRO A 64 -34.22 3.94 22.39
C PRO A 64 -32.94 3.19 22.82
N SER A 65 -32.53 2.21 22.01
CA SER A 65 -31.30 1.47 22.26
C SER A 65 -30.08 2.39 22.09
N LYS A 66 -29.12 2.29 23.01
CA LYS A 66 -27.84 3.02 22.92
C LYS A 66 -26.71 2.06 22.58
N ILE A 67 -25.84 2.48 21.67
CA ILE A 67 -24.66 1.70 21.33
C ILE A 67 -23.63 1.77 22.46
N THR A 68 -22.98 0.65 22.75
CA THR A 68 -21.85 0.58 23.70
C THR A 68 -20.53 0.86 23.01
N GLN A 69 -19.44 1.04 23.78
CA GLN A 69 -18.09 1.15 23.22
C GLN A 69 -17.74 -0.09 22.38
N THR A 70 -18.04 -1.28 22.89
CA THR A 70 -17.83 -2.55 22.16
C THR A 70 -18.63 -2.61 20.86
N GLY A 71 -19.85 -2.05 20.86
CA GLY A 71 -20.66 -1.91 19.64
C GLY A 71 -20.05 -0.96 18.62
N ILE A 72 -19.52 0.18 19.07
CA ILE A 72 -18.83 1.14 18.22
C ILE A 72 -17.60 0.48 17.56
N ASP A 73 -16.79 -0.22 18.33
CA ASP A 73 -15.60 -0.90 17.84
C ASP A 73 -15.97 -2.02 16.84
N LYS A 74 -17.06 -2.72 17.08
CA LYS A 74 -17.62 -3.71 16.16
C LYS A 74 -18.03 -3.08 14.84
N VAL A 75 -18.76 -1.95 14.84
CA VAL A 75 -19.15 -1.22 13.63
C VAL A 75 -17.94 -0.77 12.83
N LYS A 76 -16.94 -0.17 13.50
CA LYS A 76 -15.68 0.26 12.84
C LYS A 76 -14.97 -0.90 12.16
N LYS A 77 -14.81 -2.02 12.87
CA LYS A 77 -14.15 -3.22 12.33
C LYS A 77 -14.88 -3.80 11.13
N ASP A 78 -16.20 -3.88 11.20
CA ASP A 78 -17.04 -4.41 10.13
C ASP A 78 -17.05 -3.47 8.91
N ALA A 79 -17.11 -2.15 9.12
CA ALA A 79 -17.03 -1.16 8.06
C ALA A 79 -15.69 -1.23 7.29
N ILE A 80 -14.56 -1.37 8.01
CA ILE A 80 -13.24 -1.57 7.40
C ILE A 80 -13.21 -2.86 6.56
N SER A 81 -13.81 -3.94 7.08
CA SER A 81 -13.86 -5.22 6.38
C SER A 81 -14.72 -5.17 5.11
N LEU A 82 -15.84 -4.43 5.17
CA LEU A 82 -16.73 -4.22 4.02
C LEU A 82 -16.03 -3.38 2.94
N ARG A 83 -15.35 -2.31 3.33
CA ARG A 83 -14.57 -1.50 2.41
C ARG A 83 -13.50 -2.32 1.69
N LYS A 84 -12.68 -3.08 2.43
CA LYS A 84 -11.66 -3.96 1.83
C LYS A 84 -12.25 -4.98 0.87
N TYR A 85 -13.42 -5.52 1.17
CA TYR A 85 -14.11 -6.45 0.28
C TYR A 85 -14.61 -5.75 -0.99
N SER A 86 -15.21 -4.58 -0.84
CA SER A 86 -15.67 -3.76 -1.98
C SER A 86 -14.50 -3.39 -2.90
N ASP A 87 -13.38 -2.93 -2.32
CA ASP A 87 -12.16 -2.60 -3.06
C ASP A 87 -11.65 -3.82 -3.86
N SER A 88 -11.58 -4.99 -3.21
CA SER A 88 -11.17 -6.24 -3.87
C SER A 88 -12.09 -6.68 -5.01
N VAL A 89 -13.42 -6.48 -4.86
CA VAL A 89 -14.38 -6.79 -5.93
C VAL A 89 -14.21 -5.82 -7.10
N LEU A 90 -14.03 -4.53 -6.81
CA LEU A 90 -13.81 -3.51 -7.84
C LEU A 90 -12.48 -3.75 -8.58
N GLU A 91 -11.41 -4.11 -7.87
CA GLU A 91 -10.14 -4.52 -8.49
C GLU A 91 -10.34 -5.71 -9.44
N THR A 92 -11.07 -6.75 -9.00
CA THR A 92 -11.36 -7.91 -9.85
C THR A 92 -12.17 -7.53 -11.09
N MET A 93 -13.16 -6.64 -10.94
CA MET A 93 -13.99 -6.19 -12.07
C MET A 93 -13.19 -5.30 -13.04
N ASN A 94 -12.24 -4.53 -12.54
CA ASN A 94 -11.37 -3.70 -13.36
C ASN A 94 -10.39 -4.54 -14.21
N HIS A 95 -9.98 -5.72 -13.76
CA HIS A 95 -9.12 -6.62 -14.56
C HIS A 95 -9.71 -6.97 -15.93
N TYR A 96 -11.03 -7.01 -16.08
CA TYR A 96 -11.67 -7.28 -17.38
C TYR A 96 -11.60 -6.12 -18.39
N LYS A 97 -11.13 -4.92 -17.98
CA LYS A 97 -10.97 -3.74 -18.84
C LYS A 97 -9.68 -2.99 -18.54
N THR A 98 -8.69 -3.63 -17.93
CA THR A 98 -7.49 -2.93 -17.50
C THR A 98 -6.63 -2.61 -18.71
N ILE A 99 -6.46 -1.32 -18.95
CA ILE A 99 -5.44 -0.79 -19.85
C ILE A 99 -4.19 -0.58 -19.02
N TRP A 100 -3.08 -1.11 -19.49
CA TRP A 100 -1.78 -1.00 -18.82
C TRP A 100 -0.88 -0.05 -19.62
N PRO A 101 -0.35 1.00 -19.01
CA PRO A 101 0.62 1.86 -19.67
C PRO A 101 2.01 1.20 -19.63
N ALA A 102 2.73 1.30 -20.73
CA ALA A 102 4.14 0.97 -20.85
C ALA A 102 4.85 2.03 -21.73
N ILE A 103 6.16 1.95 -21.84
CA ILE A 103 6.92 2.73 -22.83
C ILE A 103 7.22 1.83 -24.03
N ALA A 104 6.91 2.30 -25.22
CA ALA A 104 7.22 1.62 -26.46
C ALA A 104 8.73 1.74 -26.74
N LYS A 105 9.45 0.63 -26.91
CA LYS A 105 10.89 0.67 -27.22
C LYS A 105 11.17 0.94 -28.69
N GLU A 106 10.17 0.76 -29.52
CA GLU A 106 10.17 0.97 -30.98
C GLU A 106 8.75 1.32 -31.44
N ASP A 107 8.56 1.73 -32.67
CA ASP A 107 7.22 1.99 -33.22
C ASP A 107 6.36 0.73 -33.18
N LEU A 108 5.25 0.81 -32.48
CA LEU A 108 4.28 -0.24 -32.29
C LEU A 108 2.97 0.12 -32.97
N LYS A 109 2.31 -0.88 -33.55
CA LYS A 109 1.02 -0.74 -34.21
C LYS A 109 -0.09 -1.37 -33.40
N LYS A 110 -1.27 -0.85 -33.56
CA LYS A 110 -2.48 -1.46 -33.01
C LYS A 110 -2.56 -2.95 -33.33
N ASP A 111 -2.98 -3.73 -32.36
CA ASP A 111 -3.09 -5.19 -32.39
C ASP A 111 -1.74 -5.96 -32.47
N ASP A 112 -0.59 -5.26 -32.42
CA ASP A 112 0.70 -5.93 -32.25
C ASP A 112 0.72 -6.69 -30.93
N ILE A 113 1.24 -7.93 -30.94
CA ILE A 113 1.58 -8.69 -29.74
C ILE A 113 3.03 -8.33 -29.40
N VAL A 114 3.24 -7.84 -28.18
CA VAL A 114 4.52 -7.34 -27.70
C VAL A 114 4.99 -8.07 -26.46
N GLY A 115 6.31 -8.23 -26.34
CA GLY A 115 6.98 -8.69 -25.13
C GLY A 115 7.10 -7.54 -24.12
N LEU A 116 7.01 -7.90 -22.84
CA LEU A 116 7.02 -6.95 -21.72
C LEU A 116 8.17 -7.23 -20.77
N TYR A 117 8.92 -6.19 -20.42
CA TYR A 117 10.02 -6.28 -19.46
C TYR A 117 10.10 -5.02 -18.60
N MET A 118 10.78 -5.12 -17.48
CA MET A 118 11.07 -3.98 -16.59
C MET A 118 12.49 -3.51 -16.81
N ASP A 119 12.68 -2.20 -16.91
CA ASP A 119 13.99 -1.55 -16.94
C ASP A 119 13.92 -0.25 -16.14
N ASP A 120 14.88 -0.02 -15.25
CA ASP A 120 14.92 1.13 -14.31
C ASP A 120 13.56 1.40 -13.60
N GLY A 121 12.82 0.34 -13.24
CA GLY A 121 11.52 0.42 -12.58
C GLY A 121 10.36 0.86 -13.48
N VAL A 122 10.56 0.90 -14.80
CA VAL A 122 9.54 1.26 -15.81
C VAL A 122 9.21 0.03 -16.65
N LEU A 123 7.94 -0.14 -17.01
CA LEU A 123 7.48 -1.21 -17.90
C LEU A 123 7.72 -0.77 -19.35
N TYR A 124 8.41 -1.62 -20.11
CA TYR A 124 8.65 -1.45 -21.54
C TYR A 124 7.96 -2.52 -22.36
N ALA A 125 7.58 -2.15 -23.59
CA ALA A 125 7.01 -3.04 -24.60
C ALA A 125 7.88 -3.00 -25.88
N HIS A 126 8.17 -4.20 -26.43
CA HIS A 126 8.93 -4.35 -27.69
C HIS A 126 8.44 -5.58 -28.51
N LYS A 127 8.88 -5.70 -29.75
CA LYS A 127 8.45 -6.81 -30.64
C LYS A 127 9.19 -8.14 -30.41
N LYS A 128 10.13 -8.19 -29.48
CA LYS A 128 10.84 -9.45 -29.15
C LYS A 128 9.98 -10.30 -28.22
N GLU A 129 10.22 -11.62 -28.26
CA GLU A 129 9.57 -12.58 -27.37
C GLU A 129 10.08 -12.43 -25.94
N GLU A 130 9.14 -12.37 -24.99
CA GLU A 130 9.37 -12.32 -23.55
C GLU A 130 8.41 -13.29 -22.84
N ASN A 131 8.71 -13.62 -21.58
CA ASN A 131 7.83 -14.45 -20.75
C ASN A 131 6.49 -13.79 -20.41
N ALA A 132 6.44 -12.46 -20.48
CA ALA A 132 5.21 -11.67 -20.34
C ALA A 132 4.90 -11.00 -21.67
N THR A 133 3.64 -10.99 -22.08
CA THR A 133 3.19 -10.38 -23.33
C THR A 133 1.95 -9.54 -23.12
N GLY A 134 1.69 -8.63 -24.05
CA GLY A 134 0.49 -7.82 -24.11
C GLY A 134 0.10 -7.51 -25.56
N VAL A 135 -1.08 -6.93 -25.74
CA VAL A 135 -1.59 -6.50 -27.06
C VAL A 135 -1.72 -4.99 -27.06
N VAL A 136 -1.18 -4.35 -28.07
CA VAL A 136 -1.22 -2.90 -28.28
C VAL A 136 -2.64 -2.47 -28.66
N LEU A 137 -3.18 -1.46 -27.97
CA LEU A 137 -4.53 -0.95 -28.24
C LEU A 137 -4.57 0.13 -29.30
N ASP A 138 -3.56 0.99 -29.34
CA ASP A 138 -3.44 2.10 -30.28
C ASP A 138 -1.98 2.26 -30.72
N ASP A 139 -1.75 2.80 -31.92
CA ASP A 139 -0.41 3.06 -32.44
C ASP A 139 0.42 3.90 -31.46
N ALA A 140 1.67 3.55 -31.27
CA ALA A 140 2.62 4.27 -30.43
C ALA A 140 3.96 4.46 -31.12
N GLU A 141 4.54 5.65 -30.97
CA GLU A 141 5.90 5.96 -31.46
C GLU A 141 6.95 5.45 -30.47
N ALA A 142 8.15 5.20 -30.93
CA ALA A 142 9.28 4.80 -30.09
C ALA A 142 9.53 5.81 -28.95
N GLU A 143 9.85 5.30 -27.76
CA GLU A 143 10.11 6.05 -26.50
C GLU A 143 8.88 6.82 -25.97
N MET A 144 7.68 6.59 -26.52
CA MET A 144 6.43 7.18 -26.04
C MET A 144 5.59 6.14 -25.28
N ASP A 145 4.55 6.62 -24.59
CA ASP A 145 3.62 5.77 -23.88
C ASP A 145 2.77 4.92 -24.81
N VAL A 146 2.55 3.68 -24.45
CA VAL A 146 1.71 2.72 -25.17
C VAL A 146 0.65 2.12 -24.26
N SER A 147 -0.56 2.01 -24.78
CA SER A 147 -1.69 1.36 -24.09
C SER A 147 -1.72 -0.13 -24.43
N LEU A 148 -1.66 -0.97 -23.40
CA LEU A 148 -1.65 -2.42 -23.53
C LEU A 148 -2.90 -3.05 -22.91
N THR A 149 -3.34 -4.16 -23.49
CA THR A 149 -4.41 -5.02 -22.95
C THR A 149 -4.01 -6.49 -23.03
N ASN A 150 -4.85 -7.37 -22.50
CA ASN A 150 -4.65 -8.82 -22.54
C ASN A 150 -3.25 -9.26 -22.09
N LEU A 151 -2.76 -8.66 -20.99
CA LEU A 151 -1.47 -9.06 -20.44
C LEU A 151 -1.52 -10.51 -19.98
N THR A 152 -0.51 -11.28 -20.40
CA THR A 152 -0.33 -12.69 -20.03
C THR A 152 1.12 -12.94 -19.64
N GLY A 153 1.36 -14.01 -18.89
CA GLY A 153 2.69 -14.38 -18.44
C GLY A 153 3.12 -13.67 -17.17
N ILE A 154 4.41 -13.74 -16.86
CA ILE A 154 5.02 -13.17 -15.66
C ILE A 154 6.27 -12.42 -16.10
N ILE A 155 6.42 -11.16 -15.66
CA ILE A 155 7.66 -10.42 -15.81
C ILE A 155 8.66 -10.98 -14.80
N ASP A 156 9.78 -11.50 -15.28
CA ASP A 156 10.83 -12.05 -14.43
C ASP A 156 11.62 -10.87 -13.81
N MET A 157 11.18 -10.45 -12.63
CA MET A 157 11.76 -9.35 -11.89
C MET A 157 11.98 -9.75 -10.43
N LYS A 158 13.22 -9.64 -9.97
CA LYS A 158 13.54 -9.76 -8.54
C LYS A 158 13.15 -8.48 -7.82
N VAL A 159 12.58 -8.60 -6.64
CA VAL A 159 12.41 -7.46 -5.72
C VAL A 159 13.78 -6.98 -5.28
N GLY A 160 14.03 -5.68 -5.36
CA GLY A 160 15.28 -5.08 -4.95
C GLY A 160 15.50 -5.12 -3.43
N GLU A 161 16.76 -4.90 -3.02
CA GLU A 161 17.15 -4.79 -1.62
C GLU A 161 17.37 -3.33 -1.22
N VAL A 162 17.16 -3.03 0.07
CA VAL A 162 17.39 -1.69 0.59
C VAL A 162 18.42 -1.73 1.71
N THR A 163 19.47 -0.91 1.61
CA THR A 163 20.39 -0.65 2.72
C THR A 163 20.07 0.72 3.31
N VAL A 164 19.66 0.75 4.57
CA VAL A 164 19.36 1.98 5.32
C VAL A 164 20.56 2.32 6.18
N ILE A 165 21.18 3.48 5.96
CA ILE A 165 22.27 3.98 6.82
C ILE A 165 21.74 5.15 7.66
N ASN A 166 21.77 4.97 8.97
CA ASN A 166 21.33 5.97 9.92
C ASN A 166 22.51 6.87 10.31
N VAL A 167 22.51 8.13 9.85
CA VAL A 167 23.57 9.09 10.14
C VAL A 167 23.24 9.94 11.39
N PRO A 168 24.28 10.43 12.11
CA PRO A 168 24.12 11.22 13.32
C PRO A 168 23.24 12.45 13.12
N THR A 169 22.47 12.83 14.16
CA THR A 169 21.72 14.07 14.15
C THR A 169 22.66 15.28 14.23
N ILE A 170 22.15 16.48 13.90
CA ILE A 170 22.97 17.70 14.00
C ILE A 170 23.47 17.95 15.43
N LYS A 171 22.73 17.48 16.45
CA LYS A 171 23.12 17.58 17.88
C LYS A 171 24.29 16.65 18.20
N ASP A 172 24.40 15.53 17.50
CA ASP A 172 25.45 14.51 17.68
C ASP A 172 26.64 14.74 16.72
N GLY A 173 26.76 15.96 16.18
CA GLY A 173 27.84 16.35 15.28
C GLY A 173 27.50 16.31 13.80
N GLY A 174 26.39 15.69 13.41
CA GLY A 174 25.87 15.65 12.04
C GLY A 174 26.87 15.04 11.05
N SER A 175 27.03 15.67 9.90
CA SER A 175 27.95 15.18 8.85
C SER A 175 29.43 15.16 9.24
N LYS A 176 29.83 15.80 10.35
CA LYS A 176 31.23 15.81 10.84
C LYS A 176 31.60 14.50 11.55
N THR A 177 30.64 13.86 12.20
CA THR A 177 30.78 12.60 12.94
C THR A 177 30.24 11.41 12.15
N CYS A 178 29.85 11.63 10.90
CA CYS A 178 29.37 10.57 10.01
C CYS A 178 30.55 9.74 9.46
N ASP A 179 30.37 8.44 9.41
CA ASP A 179 31.30 7.51 8.77
C ASP A 179 31.11 7.52 7.25
N MET A 180 31.86 8.42 6.59
CA MET A 180 31.81 8.57 5.14
C MET A 180 32.37 7.33 4.41
N ASP A 181 33.34 6.65 5.00
CA ASP A 181 34.00 5.49 4.39
C ASP A 181 33.03 4.30 4.35
N LEU A 182 32.24 4.10 5.40
CA LEU A 182 31.18 3.10 5.41
C LEU A 182 30.16 3.35 4.29
N ILE A 183 29.68 4.59 4.14
CA ILE A 183 28.67 4.92 3.13
C ILE A 183 29.23 4.72 1.72
N LYS A 184 30.46 5.16 1.49
CA LYS A 184 31.16 4.96 0.23
C LYS A 184 31.38 3.47 -0.07
N HIS A 185 31.78 2.70 0.94
CA HIS A 185 31.97 1.25 0.83
C HIS A 185 30.66 0.55 0.42
N VAL A 186 29.52 0.88 1.06
CA VAL A 186 28.23 0.30 0.71
C VAL A 186 27.81 0.69 -0.71
N TYR A 187 28.04 1.94 -1.11
CA TYR A 187 27.71 2.39 -2.46
C TYR A 187 28.53 1.65 -3.53
N GLU A 188 29.82 1.48 -3.30
CA GLU A 188 30.76 0.83 -4.27
C GLU A 188 30.62 -0.69 -4.32
N ASN A 189 30.27 -1.33 -3.20
CA ASN A 189 30.18 -2.80 -3.11
C ASN A 189 28.73 -3.33 -3.22
N GLY A 190 27.74 -2.44 -3.24
CA GLY A 190 26.36 -2.83 -3.44
C GLY A 190 25.63 -3.31 -2.17
N THR A 191 24.55 -4.03 -2.39
CA THR A 191 23.72 -4.64 -1.33
C THR A 191 24.39 -5.81 -0.64
N ASN A 192 23.78 -6.33 0.42
CA ASN A 192 24.27 -7.55 1.08
C ASN A 192 24.36 -8.78 0.16
N SER A 193 23.57 -8.79 -0.92
CA SER A 193 23.62 -9.83 -1.96
C SER A 193 24.67 -9.56 -3.05
N GLY A 194 25.42 -8.44 -2.95
CA GLY A 194 26.45 -8.04 -3.93
C GLY A 194 25.87 -7.41 -5.21
N GLU A 195 24.60 -7.06 -5.23
CA GLU A 195 23.97 -6.37 -6.36
C GLU A 195 24.25 -4.86 -6.27
N ALA A 196 24.50 -4.21 -7.40
CA ALA A 196 24.78 -2.78 -7.46
C ALA A 196 23.63 -1.92 -6.88
N ILE A 197 23.99 -0.74 -6.36
CA ILE A 197 23.00 0.26 -5.93
C ILE A 197 22.49 1.03 -7.16
N ASP A 198 21.18 1.00 -7.38
CA ASP A 198 20.54 1.69 -8.51
C ASP A 198 20.11 3.10 -8.16
N LYS A 199 19.64 3.33 -6.92
CA LYS A 199 19.08 4.62 -6.49
C LYS A 199 19.58 5.03 -5.10
N ILE A 200 19.76 6.35 -4.92
CA ILE A 200 20.11 6.97 -3.64
C ILE A 200 18.90 7.71 -3.07
N ALA A 201 18.47 7.29 -1.89
CA ALA A 201 17.42 7.97 -1.14
C ALA A 201 18.01 8.75 0.04
N VAL A 202 17.53 9.98 0.28
CA VAL A 202 17.95 10.76 1.45
C VAL A 202 16.73 11.23 2.24
N ALA A 203 16.87 11.25 3.57
CA ALA A 203 15.87 11.81 4.47
C ALA A 203 16.54 12.65 5.57
N GLY A 204 16.28 13.96 5.52
CA GLY A 204 16.82 14.95 6.44
C GLY A 204 18.05 15.70 5.91
N THR A 205 18.27 16.89 6.45
CA THR A 205 19.29 17.83 5.96
C THR A 205 20.72 17.29 6.07
N VAL A 206 21.03 16.54 7.14
CA VAL A 206 22.36 15.95 7.33
C VAL A 206 22.63 14.89 6.27
N SER A 207 21.66 14.02 5.98
CA SER A 207 21.78 12.99 4.93
C SER A 207 22.04 13.60 3.56
N ARG A 208 21.33 14.68 3.22
CA ARG A 208 21.55 15.44 1.99
C ARG A 208 22.98 16.01 1.91
N ALA A 209 23.48 16.58 3.02
CA ALA A 209 24.84 17.11 3.10
C ALA A 209 25.90 16.01 2.95
N VAL A 210 25.66 14.83 3.54
CA VAL A 210 26.51 13.64 3.44
C VAL A 210 26.55 13.13 1.99
N ALA A 211 25.40 12.92 1.37
CA ALA A 211 25.31 12.47 -0.04
C ALA A 211 26.03 13.45 -0.97
N LYS A 212 25.80 14.77 -0.81
CA LYS A 212 26.48 15.80 -1.61
C LYS A 212 28.00 15.79 -1.43
N LYS A 213 28.48 15.60 -0.18
CA LYS A 213 29.93 15.55 0.11
C LYS A 213 30.60 14.32 -0.51
N LEU A 214 29.87 13.21 -0.63
CA LEU A 214 30.33 11.99 -1.28
C LEU A 214 30.15 12.01 -2.81
N GLY A 215 29.56 13.06 -3.39
CA GLY A 215 29.29 13.14 -4.83
C GLY A 215 28.19 12.19 -5.32
N LEU A 216 27.35 11.69 -4.40
CA LEU A 216 26.24 10.79 -4.75
C LEU A 216 25.11 11.58 -5.40
N ASN A 217 24.56 11.05 -6.49
CA ASN A 217 23.36 11.59 -7.12
C ASN A 217 22.14 11.20 -6.28
N ILE A 218 21.35 12.18 -5.85
CA ILE A 218 20.15 11.94 -5.05
C ILE A 218 18.96 11.73 -5.98
N ASP A 219 18.39 10.53 -6.00
CA ASP A 219 17.23 10.16 -6.80
C ASP A 219 15.92 10.35 -6.04
N ILE A 220 15.94 10.12 -4.71
CA ILE A 220 14.75 10.11 -3.86
C ILE A 220 14.98 11.01 -2.64
N GLU A 221 14.20 12.07 -2.51
CA GLU A 221 14.30 12.98 -1.36
C GLU A 221 12.93 13.23 -0.69
N TYR A 222 11.85 13.33 -1.47
CA TYR A 222 10.52 13.59 -0.94
C TYR A 222 9.74 12.28 -0.81
N ALA A 223 8.99 12.14 0.31
CA ALA A 223 8.31 10.90 0.68
C ALA A 223 9.27 9.69 0.62
N ALA A 224 10.53 9.89 1.02
CA ALA A 224 11.62 8.95 0.81
C ALA A 224 11.33 7.52 1.30
N PRO A 225 10.71 7.25 2.47
CA PRO A 225 10.39 5.88 2.87
C PRO A 225 9.47 5.14 1.88
N GLN A 226 8.38 5.79 1.45
CA GLN A 226 7.39 5.22 0.53
C GLN A 226 7.98 5.06 -0.88
N ALA A 227 8.73 6.06 -1.35
CA ALA A 227 9.36 6.03 -2.66
C ALA A 227 10.45 4.96 -2.73
N THR A 228 11.25 4.79 -1.67
CA THR A 228 12.25 3.71 -1.54
C THR A 228 11.59 2.33 -1.59
N ALA A 229 10.52 2.12 -0.83
CA ALA A 229 9.79 0.86 -0.86
C ALA A 229 9.19 0.58 -2.24
N ASN A 230 8.66 1.60 -2.92
CA ASN A 230 8.12 1.46 -4.28
C ASN A 230 9.22 1.15 -5.31
N ALA A 231 10.39 1.80 -5.22
CA ALA A 231 11.53 1.51 -6.07
C ALA A 231 12.00 0.05 -5.91
N ALA A 232 12.15 -0.42 -4.67
CA ALA A 232 12.55 -1.80 -4.39
C ALA A 232 11.52 -2.83 -4.91
N ARG A 233 10.22 -2.55 -4.79
CA ARG A 233 9.18 -3.40 -5.40
C ARG A 233 9.29 -3.53 -6.90
N LYS A 234 9.86 -2.53 -7.55
CA LYS A 234 10.09 -2.48 -9.00
C LYS A 234 11.47 -3.04 -9.41
N GLY A 235 12.17 -3.70 -8.48
CA GLY A 235 13.43 -4.38 -8.75
C GLY A 235 14.70 -3.55 -8.50
N LEU A 236 14.58 -2.31 -8.00
CA LEU A 236 15.72 -1.43 -7.80
C LEU A 236 16.33 -1.58 -6.41
N ASN A 237 17.66 -1.67 -6.35
CA ASN A 237 18.40 -1.67 -5.10
C ASN A 237 18.64 -0.23 -4.63
N VAL A 238 18.27 0.06 -3.40
CA VAL A 238 18.30 1.44 -2.89
C VAL A 238 19.22 1.57 -1.69
N LEU A 239 20.14 2.54 -1.74
CA LEU A 239 20.85 3.02 -0.57
C LEU A 239 20.11 4.22 0.03
N ALA A 240 19.50 4.03 1.19
CA ALA A 240 18.75 5.05 1.91
C ALA A 240 19.59 5.62 3.06
N ILE A 241 19.95 6.90 2.99
CA ILE A 241 20.67 7.62 4.03
C ILE A 241 19.67 8.48 4.80
N CYS A 242 19.51 8.25 6.10
CA CYS A 242 18.52 8.95 6.92
C CYS A 242 19.09 9.42 8.26
N VAL A 243 18.47 10.43 8.88
CA VAL A 243 18.95 11.04 10.12
C VAL A 243 18.15 10.53 11.32
N GLY A 244 18.83 9.96 12.31
CA GLY A 244 18.26 9.62 13.60
C GLY A 244 16.98 8.76 13.48
N ASP A 245 15.91 9.17 14.14
CA ASP A 245 14.64 8.41 14.18
C ASP A 245 13.91 8.27 12.82
N MET A 246 14.37 8.94 11.76
CA MET A 246 13.78 8.79 10.43
C MET A 246 13.94 7.37 9.87
N SER A 247 14.96 6.62 10.32
CA SER A 247 15.14 5.20 9.98
C SER A 247 13.91 4.35 10.30
N LYS A 248 13.19 4.67 11.38
CA LYS A 248 11.94 3.96 11.77
C LYS A 248 10.82 4.09 10.73
N ALA A 249 10.79 5.19 9.98
CA ALA A 249 9.81 5.37 8.92
C ALA A 249 10.15 4.48 7.71
N PHE A 250 11.43 4.34 7.36
CA PHE A 250 11.87 3.41 6.32
C PHE A 250 11.55 1.97 6.70
N THR A 251 11.96 1.52 7.90
CA THR A 251 11.71 0.14 8.33
C THR A 251 10.24 -0.22 8.31
N ARG A 252 9.37 0.67 8.79
CA ARG A 252 7.91 0.45 8.77
C ARG A 252 7.36 0.23 7.35
N GLU A 253 7.77 1.05 6.38
CA GLU A 253 7.29 0.91 5.01
C GLU A 253 7.89 -0.34 4.34
N LEU A 254 9.17 -0.66 4.57
CA LEU A 254 9.83 -1.84 4.02
C LEU A 254 9.25 -3.14 4.58
N GLU A 255 8.97 -3.21 5.89
CA GLU A 255 8.29 -4.35 6.52
C GLU A 255 6.87 -4.54 5.99
N LYS A 256 6.10 -3.46 5.86
CA LYS A 256 4.74 -3.47 5.32
C LYS A 256 4.70 -4.06 3.91
N GLU A 257 5.65 -3.70 3.07
CA GLU A 257 5.78 -4.17 1.68
C GLU A 257 6.59 -5.48 1.56
N LYS A 258 7.08 -6.05 2.68
CA LYS A 258 7.89 -7.28 2.76
C LYS A 258 9.18 -7.23 1.93
N ILE A 259 9.81 -6.06 1.90
CA ILE A 259 11.06 -5.84 1.20
C ILE A 259 12.22 -6.24 2.11
N LYS A 260 13.23 -6.92 1.55
CA LYS A 260 14.46 -7.25 2.27
C LYS A 260 15.29 -5.98 2.47
N PHE A 261 15.71 -5.74 3.70
CA PHE A 261 16.53 -4.57 4.02
C PHE A 261 17.56 -4.87 5.10
N ASN A 262 18.60 -4.04 5.15
CA ASN A 262 19.61 -3.98 6.19
C ASN A 262 19.68 -2.57 6.78
N ILE A 263 20.05 -2.47 8.06
CA ILE A 263 20.24 -1.17 8.74
C ILE A 263 21.66 -1.12 9.27
N LEU A 264 22.36 -0.03 8.95
CA LEU A 264 23.71 0.25 9.41
C LEU A 264 23.74 1.56 10.20
N ASP A 265 24.57 1.60 11.21
CA ASP A 265 24.89 2.84 11.92
C ASP A 265 26.03 3.56 11.19
N GLY A 266 25.76 4.76 10.72
CA GLY A 266 26.69 5.65 10.03
C GLY A 266 27.36 6.69 10.94
N GLY A 267 27.29 6.52 12.26
CA GLY A 267 28.08 7.29 13.24
C GLY A 267 29.49 6.75 13.42
N LYS A 268 30.46 7.65 13.67
CA LYS A 268 31.84 7.29 14.08
C LYS A 268 31.92 7.05 15.57
#